data_24071e112bfe6b7b46fb3979548ad987
#
_entry.id   24071e112bfe6b7b46fb3979548ad987
#
_cell.length_a   1.000
_cell.length_b   1.000
_cell.length_c   1.000
_cell.angle_alpha   90.00
_cell.angle_beta   90.00
_cell.angle_gamma   90.00
#
_symmetry.space_group_name_H-M   'P 1'
#
loop_
_entity.id
_entity.type
_entity.pdbx_description
1 polymer ?
#
loop_
_entity_poly.entity_id
_entity_poly.type
_entity_poly.pdbx_seq_one_letter_code
_entity_poly.pdbx_strand_id
1 'polypeptide(L)'
;TYTNLKPGTYLFNVTAQNGDEIKSTKVAQLKIIKKPFFYQRPVFIISLFALIIGLAILVIKLRFNQLKRQKQETEKMSLEVIQALVGTIDAKDTYTNGHSIRVAQYSKMISKALGDSEEEQKRVYYAALLHDIGKIGIPDTIINKPSELTEAEYGIIKTHPDIGSQILKSISTMKEISVGARWHHEHFDGSGYPDKLKGSDIPKIARIIGVADAYDAMTSNRSYRKYLPQAKVRQELVDNRGTQFDETIANIMIKIIDEDTDYQLHEQLNSVKQAKRN
;
A
#
# COMPACT_ATOMS: atom_id res chain seq x y z
N THR A 1 -6.54 -15.34 -75.09
CA THR A 1 -6.89 -14.28 -74.13
C THR A 1 -6.08 -14.46 -72.88
N TYR A 2 -5.23 -13.51 -72.52
CA TYR A 2 -4.44 -13.57 -71.30
C TYR A 2 -5.27 -12.91 -70.19
N THR A 3 -6.02 -13.72 -69.45
CA THR A 3 -6.79 -13.27 -68.27
C THR A 3 -5.94 -13.51 -67.02
N ASN A 4 -5.96 -12.59 -66.08
CA ASN A 4 -5.36 -12.72 -64.77
C ASN A 4 -3.81 -12.65 -64.68
N LEU A 5 -3.18 -11.73 -65.43
CA LEU A 5 -1.75 -11.45 -65.29
C LEU A 5 -1.44 -10.93 -63.91
N LYS A 6 -0.40 -11.45 -63.23
CA LYS A 6 0.14 -10.88 -61.96
C LYS A 6 0.77 -9.50 -62.23
N PRO A 7 0.91 -8.63 -61.22
CA PRO A 7 1.69 -7.40 -61.38
C PRO A 7 3.10 -7.73 -61.87
N GLY A 8 3.54 -7.01 -62.91
CA GLY A 8 4.85 -7.26 -63.53
C GLY A 8 4.96 -6.60 -64.88
N THR A 9 6.13 -6.77 -65.51
CA THR A 9 6.40 -6.32 -66.88
C THR A 9 6.39 -7.49 -67.79
N TYR A 10 5.57 -7.46 -68.81
CA TYR A 10 5.42 -8.51 -69.82
C TYR A 10 5.86 -7.98 -71.15
N LEU A 11 6.62 -8.77 -71.94
CA LEU A 11 7.03 -8.48 -73.31
C LEU A 11 6.24 -9.41 -74.22
N PHE A 12 5.39 -8.77 -75.02
CA PHE A 12 4.61 -9.49 -76.00
C PHE A 12 5.29 -9.39 -77.33
N ASN A 13 5.79 -10.54 -77.87
CA ASN A 13 6.51 -10.63 -79.14
C ASN A 13 5.57 -11.14 -80.22
N VAL A 14 5.47 -10.41 -81.32
CA VAL A 14 4.66 -10.76 -82.49
C VAL A 14 5.59 -10.95 -83.64
N THR A 15 5.57 -12.18 -84.24
CA THR A 15 6.26 -12.53 -85.49
C THR A 15 5.23 -12.86 -86.56
N ALA A 16 5.42 -12.34 -87.75
CA ALA A 16 4.62 -12.72 -88.90
C ALA A 16 5.27 -13.96 -89.58
N GLN A 17 4.44 -14.91 -90.09
CA GLN A 17 4.86 -16.06 -90.83
C GLN A 17 4.07 -16.12 -92.20
N ASN A 18 4.75 -16.36 -93.28
CA ASN A 18 4.07 -16.50 -94.58
C ASN A 18 3.59 -17.97 -94.80
N GLY A 19 2.88 -18.24 -95.93
CA GLY A 19 2.36 -19.56 -96.19
C GLY A 19 3.43 -20.66 -96.43
N ASP A 20 4.71 -20.29 -96.65
CA ASP A 20 5.84 -21.17 -96.78
C ASP A 20 6.64 -21.37 -95.46
N GLU A 21 6.02 -21.09 -94.31
CA GLU A 21 6.60 -21.17 -92.97
C GLU A 21 7.81 -20.26 -92.73
N ILE A 22 8.13 -19.32 -93.56
CA ILE A 22 9.22 -18.37 -93.38
C ILE A 22 8.79 -17.26 -92.39
N LYS A 23 9.46 -17.21 -91.20
CA LYS A 23 9.20 -16.23 -90.15
C LYS A 23 9.85 -14.90 -90.50
N SER A 24 9.16 -13.81 -90.18
CA SER A 24 9.66 -12.45 -90.26
C SER A 24 10.93 -12.30 -89.39
N THR A 25 11.97 -11.68 -90.00
CA THR A 25 13.18 -11.27 -89.25
C THR A 25 13.00 -10.15 -88.30
N LYS A 26 11.91 -9.40 -88.45
CA LYS A 26 11.51 -8.30 -87.52
C LYS A 26 10.45 -8.76 -86.56
N VAL A 27 10.75 -8.71 -85.28
CA VAL A 27 9.81 -9.01 -84.19
C VAL A 27 9.21 -7.70 -83.69
N ALA A 28 7.89 -7.57 -83.76
CA ALA A 28 7.19 -6.42 -83.09
C ALA A 28 7.07 -6.73 -81.64
N GLN A 29 7.53 -5.85 -80.77
CA GLN A 29 7.50 -6.01 -79.35
C GLN A 29 6.54 -5.01 -78.71
N LEU A 30 5.59 -5.49 -77.85
CA LEU A 30 4.70 -4.70 -77.07
C LEU A 30 5.03 -4.96 -75.56
N LYS A 31 5.45 -3.88 -74.87
CA LYS A 31 5.70 -3.94 -73.45
C LYS A 31 4.44 -3.58 -72.65
N ILE A 32 3.92 -4.54 -71.88
CA ILE A 32 2.76 -4.35 -71.02
C ILE A 32 3.23 -4.31 -69.59
N ILE A 33 2.95 -3.20 -68.83
CA ILE A 33 3.31 -3.02 -67.45
C ILE A 33 2.02 -3.06 -66.64
N LYS A 34 1.81 -4.15 -65.87
CA LYS A 34 0.71 -4.24 -64.92
C LYS A 34 1.23 -3.80 -63.52
N LYS A 35 0.82 -2.61 -63.09
CA LYS A 35 1.19 -2.10 -61.74
C LYS A 35 0.39 -2.84 -60.65
N PRO A 36 1.01 -3.12 -59.49
CA PRO A 36 0.27 -3.65 -58.33
C PRO A 36 -0.78 -2.69 -57.85
N PHE A 37 -1.89 -3.19 -57.33
CA PHE A 37 -2.89 -2.39 -56.64
C PHE A 37 -2.25 -1.74 -55.40
N PHE A 38 -2.81 -0.62 -54.93
CA PHE A 38 -2.23 0.16 -53.80
C PHE A 38 -2.05 -0.71 -52.55
N TYR A 39 -3.00 -1.61 -52.24
CA TYR A 39 -2.95 -2.52 -51.10
C TYR A 39 -1.92 -3.67 -51.23
N GLN A 40 -1.39 -3.91 -52.41
CA GLN A 40 -0.34 -4.89 -52.66
C GLN A 40 1.08 -4.29 -52.59
N ARG A 41 1.16 -2.98 -52.42
CA ARG A 41 2.45 -2.27 -52.29
C ARG A 41 3.05 -2.54 -50.92
N PRO A 42 4.36 -2.87 -50.83
CA PRO A 42 5.02 -3.15 -49.55
C PRO A 42 4.82 -2.00 -48.54
N VAL A 43 4.89 -0.75 -48.99
CA VAL A 43 4.70 0.45 -48.18
C VAL A 43 3.32 0.45 -47.49
N PHE A 44 2.25 0.12 -48.23
CA PHE A 44 0.90 0.04 -47.65
C PHE A 44 0.79 -1.05 -46.59
N ILE A 45 1.34 -2.23 -46.87
CA ILE A 45 1.30 -3.37 -45.94
C ILE A 45 2.07 -3.02 -44.66
N ILE A 46 3.27 -2.45 -44.77
CA ILE A 46 4.09 -2.00 -43.63
C ILE A 46 3.36 -0.94 -42.83
N SER A 47 2.76 0.06 -43.48
CA SER A 47 2.00 1.12 -42.80
C SER A 47 0.79 0.57 -42.04
N LEU A 48 0.09 -0.41 -42.63
CA LEU A 48 -1.06 -1.06 -41.99
C LEU A 48 -0.62 -1.85 -40.74
N PHE A 49 0.48 -2.60 -40.83
CA PHE A 49 1.04 -3.31 -39.65
C PHE A 49 1.49 -2.33 -38.57
N ALA A 50 2.16 -1.24 -38.94
CA ALA A 50 2.57 -0.22 -37.97
C ALA A 50 1.36 0.43 -37.27
N LEU A 51 0.27 0.69 -38.01
CA LEU A 51 -0.97 1.20 -37.44
C LEU A 51 -1.60 0.22 -36.44
N ILE A 52 -1.68 -1.07 -36.81
CA ILE A 52 -2.25 -2.10 -35.93
C ILE A 52 -1.41 -2.24 -34.65
N ILE A 53 -0.09 -2.25 -34.76
CA ILE A 53 0.81 -2.30 -33.60
C ILE A 53 0.62 -1.04 -32.73
N GLY A 54 0.55 0.14 -33.32
CA GLY A 54 0.32 1.39 -32.62
C GLY A 54 -1.01 1.39 -31.83
N LEU A 55 -2.08 0.91 -32.46
CA LEU A 55 -3.39 0.75 -31.80
C LEU A 55 -3.34 -0.27 -30.66
N ALA A 56 -2.66 -1.40 -30.86
CA ALA A 56 -2.50 -2.40 -29.81
C ALA A 56 -1.75 -1.83 -28.59
N ILE A 57 -0.65 -1.12 -28.80
CA ILE A 57 0.12 -0.44 -27.76
C ILE A 57 -0.76 0.60 -27.03
N LEU A 58 -1.54 1.38 -27.78
CA LEU A 58 -2.45 2.36 -27.20
C LEU A 58 -3.50 1.70 -26.29
N VAL A 59 -4.14 0.63 -26.77
CA VAL A 59 -5.13 -0.12 -25.98
C VAL A 59 -4.50 -0.70 -24.72
N ILE A 60 -3.33 -1.33 -24.82
CA ILE A 60 -2.60 -1.86 -23.65
C ILE A 60 -2.31 -0.73 -22.64
N LYS A 61 -1.81 0.41 -23.09
CA LYS A 61 -1.52 1.57 -22.22
C LYS A 61 -2.78 2.11 -21.52
N LEU A 62 -3.88 2.21 -22.26
CA LEU A 62 -5.16 2.66 -21.67
C LEU A 62 -5.67 1.68 -20.62
N ARG A 63 -5.63 0.37 -20.90
CA ARG A 63 -6.01 -0.68 -19.94
C ARG A 63 -5.13 -0.69 -18.71
N PHE A 64 -3.82 -0.56 -18.88
CA PHE A 64 -2.89 -0.48 -17.75
C PHE A 64 -3.19 0.72 -16.85
N ASN A 65 -3.41 1.90 -17.43
CA ASN A 65 -3.77 3.10 -16.67
C ASN A 65 -5.12 2.94 -15.96
N GLN A 66 -6.11 2.31 -16.58
CA GLN A 66 -7.41 2.03 -15.98
C GLN A 66 -7.25 1.09 -14.77
N LEU A 67 -6.53 -0.02 -14.92
CA LEU A 67 -6.27 -0.96 -13.83
C LEU A 67 -5.53 -0.31 -12.65
N LYS A 68 -4.55 0.55 -12.96
CA LYS A 68 -3.82 1.30 -11.92
C LYS A 68 -4.76 2.23 -11.14
N ARG A 69 -5.65 2.95 -11.83
CA ARG A 69 -6.65 3.82 -11.19
C ARG A 69 -7.61 3.01 -10.32
N GLN A 70 -8.17 1.93 -10.84
CA GLN A 70 -9.07 1.06 -10.08
C GLN A 70 -8.39 0.50 -8.82
N LYS A 71 -7.13 0.06 -8.92
CA LYS A 71 -6.37 -0.40 -7.75
C LYS A 71 -6.23 0.71 -6.71
N GLN A 72 -5.88 1.93 -7.11
CA GLN A 72 -5.73 3.07 -6.20
C GLN A 72 -7.06 3.46 -5.53
N GLU A 73 -8.16 3.45 -6.27
CA GLU A 73 -9.50 3.74 -5.75
C GLU A 73 -9.95 2.68 -4.73
N THR A 74 -9.70 1.39 -5.03
CA THR A 74 -10.01 0.29 -4.10
C THR A 74 -9.18 0.37 -2.84
N GLU A 75 -7.88 0.66 -2.95
CA GLU A 75 -7.01 0.85 -1.78
C GLU A 75 -7.44 2.04 -0.93
N LYS A 76 -7.81 3.15 -1.55
CA LYS A 76 -8.32 4.34 -0.86
C LYS A 76 -9.63 4.04 -0.12
N MET A 77 -10.59 3.40 -0.80
CA MET A 77 -11.86 2.99 -0.18
C MET A 77 -11.63 2.05 1.00
N SER A 78 -10.77 1.05 0.85
CA SER A 78 -10.44 0.11 1.93
C SER A 78 -9.87 0.85 3.15
N LEU A 79 -8.98 1.82 2.94
CA LEU A 79 -8.41 2.63 4.02
C LEU A 79 -9.50 3.49 4.70
N GLU A 80 -10.38 4.12 3.94
CA GLU A 80 -11.48 4.92 4.47
C GLU A 80 -12.44 4.09 5.32
N VAL A 81 -12.77 2.86 4.88
CA VAL A 81 -13.59 1.91 5.66
C VAL A 81 -12.89 1.51 6.97
N ILE A 82 -11.60 1.17 6.92
CA ILE A 82 -10.82 0.84 8.12
C ILE A 82 -10.80 2.05 9.07
N GLN A 83 -10.55 3.25 8.58
CA GLN A 83 -10.55 4.47 9.41
C GLN A 83 -11.92 4.74 10.04
N ALA A 84 -13.01 4.47 9.35
CA ALA A 84 -14.35 4.59 9.91
C ALA A 84 -14.60 3.57 11.03
N LEU A 85 -14.17 2.31 10.86
CA LEU A 85 -14.23 1.29 11.90
C LEU A 85 -13.40 1.67 13.14
N VAL A 86 -12.18 2.11 12.92
CA VAL A 86 -11.30 2.61 13.99
C VAL A 86 -11.90 3.81 14.70
N GLY A 87 -12.49 4.75 13.95
CA GLY A 87 -13.19 5.90 14.54
C GLY A 87 -14.38 5.48 15.44
N THR A 88 -15.03 4.35 15.12
CA THR A 88 -16.10 3.80 15.97
C THR A 88 -15.54 3.24 17.29
N ILE A 89 -14.37 2.62 17.26
CA ILE A 89 -13.68 2.09 18.46
C ILE A 89 -13.11 3.23 19.31
N ASP A 90 -12.46 4.20 18.66
CA ASP A 90 -11.96 5.40 19.33
C ASP A 90 -13.13 6.20 19.99
N ALA A 91 -14.34 6.17 19.41
CA ALA A 91 -15.52 6.80 20.00
C ALA A 91 -16.07 6.05 21.24
N LYS A 92 -15.82 4.74 21.33
CA LYS A 92 -16.16 3.92 22.48
C LYS A 92 -15.26 4.24 23.70
N ASP A 93 -13.98 4.48 23.46
CA ASP A 93 -12.99 4.92 24.45
C ASP A 93 -12.84 6.44 24.32
N THR A 94 -13.54 7.18 25.19
CA THR A 94 -13.62 8.65 25.11
C THR A 94 -12.26 9.36 25.17
N TYR A 95 -11.21 8.65 25.58
CA TYR A 95 -9.85 9.17 25.72
C TYR A 95 -8.97 8.95 24.48
N THR A 96 -9.43 8.17 23.51
CA THR A 96 -8.59 7.73 22.37
C THR A 96 -8.91 8.41 21.03
N ASN A 97 -9.61 9.56 21.05
CA ASN A 97 -9.95 10.23 19.78
C ASN A 97 -8.73 10.48 18.90
N GLY A 98 -8.63 9.73 17.80
CA GLY A 98 -7.55 9.76 16.82
C GLY A 98 -6.23 9.14 17.27
N HIS A 99 -6.20 8.48 18.41
CA HIS A 99 -5.06 7.72 18.91
C HIS A 99 -4.57 6.70 17.92
N SER A 100 -5.45 5.81 17.46
CA SER A 100 -5.09 4.74 16.54
C SER A 100 -4.46 5.26 15.25
N ILE A 101 -4.92 6.42 14.72
CA ILE A 101 -4.33 7.06 13.54
C ILE A 101 -2.92 7.59 13.85
N ARG A 102 -2.71 8.22 15.01
CA ARG A 102 -1.39 8.74 15.41
C ARG A 102 -0.41 7.61 15.64
N VAL A 103 -0.81 6.56 16.37
CA VAL A 103 0.02 5.35 16.58
C VAL A 103 0.42 4.73 15.25
N ALA A 104 -0.50 4.62 14.29
CA ALA A 104 -0.20 4.11 12.96
C ALA A 104 0.82 4.98 12.20
N GLN A 105 0.74 6.31 12.32
CA GLN A 105 1.71 7.21 11.71
C GLN A 105 3.10 7.06 12.34
N TYR A 106 3.18 7.05 13.68
CA TYR A 106 4.46 6.86 14.38
C TYR A 106 5.08 5.50 14.06
N SER A 107 4.28 4.44 14.06
CA SER A 107 4.72 3.09 13.68
C SER A 107 5.29 3.05 12.26
N LYS A 108 4.64 3.73 11.31
CA LYS A 108 5.14 3.85 9.94
C LYS A 108 6.45 4.64 9.87
N MET A 109 6.59 5.73 10.64
CA MET A 109 7.85 6.50 10.70
C MET A 109 8.99 5.65 11.23
N ILE A 110 8.76 4.89 12.31
CA ILE A 110 9.74 3.96 12.88
C ILE A 110 10.12 2.90 11.85
N SER A 111 9.15 2.25 11.19
CA SER A 111 9.37 1.23 10.17
C SER A 111 10.19 1.77 8.99
N LYS A 112 9.88 2.98 8.53
CA LYS A 112 10.66 3.67 7.50
C LYS A 112 12.11 3.91 7.93
N ALA A 113 12.34 4.36 9.16
CA ALA A 113 13.67 4.62 9.70
C ALA A 113 14.48 3.33 9.93
N LEU A 114 13.79 2.19 10.13
CA LEU A 114 14.39 0.84 10.13
C LEU A 114 14.84 0.37 8.74
N GLY A 115 14.48 1.08 7.66
CA GLY A 115 14.79 0.71 6.28
C GLY A 115 13.82 -0.31 5.68
N ASP A 116 12.64 -0.48 6.26
CA ASP A 116 11.60 -1.38 5.74
C ASP A 116 11.09 -0.93 4.37
N SER A 117 10.73 -1.88 3.51
CA SER A 117 10.10 -1.62 2.22
C SER A 117 8.77 -0.89 2.37
N GLU A 118 8.30 -0.19 1.33
CA GLU A 118 7.00 0.50 1.35
C GLU A 118 5.85 -0.45 1.69
N GLU A 119 5.93 -1.71 1.26
CA GLU A 119 4.91 -2.71 1.54
C GLU A 119 4.91 -3.13 3.03
N GLU A 120 6.09 -3.30 3.63
CA GLU A 120 6.22 -3.56 5.07
C GLU A 120 5.76 -2.37 5.90
N GLN A 121 6.14 -1.14 5.54
CA GLN A 121 5.64 0.08 6.18
C GLN A 121 4.11 0.16 6.14
N LYS A 122 3.50 -0.26 5.02
CA LYS A 122 2.05 -0.31 4.86
C LYS A 122 1.42 -1.36 5.79
N ARG A 123 2.01 -2.55 5.91
CA ARG A 123 1.56 -3.60 6.85
C ARG A 123 1.65 -3.14 8.29
N VAL A 124 2.75 -2.51 8.67
CA VAL A 124 2.93 -1.91 10.02
C VAL A 124 1.85 -0.86 10.28
N TYR A 125 1.59 0.02 9.30
CA TYR A 125 0.55 1.06 9.40
C TYR A 125 -0.84 0.46 9.66
N TYR A 126 -1.26 -0.55 8.90
CA TYR A 126 -2.58 -1.18 9.09
C TYR A 126 -2.68 -1.95 10.39
N ALA A 127 -1.61 -2.64 10.80
CA ALA A 127 -1.60 -3.36 12.07
C ALA A 127 -1.70 -2.39 13.25
N ALA A 128 -0.97 -1.28 13.21
CA ALA A 128 -1.04 -0.24 14.21
C ALA A 128 -2.41 0.47 14.25
N LEU A 129 -3.03 0.68 13.07
CA LEU A 129 -4.35 1.29 12.98
C LEU A 129 -5.44 0.45 13.66
N LEU A 130 -5.27 -0.87 13.69
CA LEU A 130 -6.25 -1.84 14.21
C LEU A 130 -5.80 -2.51 15.51
N HIS A 131 -4.68 -2.09 16.14
CA HIS A 131 -4.11 -2.76 17.31
C HIS A 131 -5.10 -2.89 18.46
N ASP A 132 -5.93 -1.88 18.65
CA ASP A 132 -6.89 -1.72 19.75
C ASP A 132 -8.32 -2.16 19.40
N ILE A 133 -8.55 -2.81 18.24
CA ILE A 133 -9.90 -3.19 17.79
C ILE A 133 -10.63 -4.08 18.80
N GLY A 134 -9.90 -4.83 19.60
CA GLY A 134 -10.46 -5.70 20.63
C GLY A 134 -11.13 -4.97 21.79
N LYS A 135 -10.92 -3.66 21.96
CA LYS A 135 -11.65 -2.83 22.92
C LYS A 135 -13.16 -2.86 22.69
N ILE A 136 -13.62 -3.26 21.49
CA ILE A 136 -15.05 -3.46 21.24
C ILE A 136 -15.68 -4.50 22.17
N GLY A 137 -14.91 -5.49 22.63
CA GLY A 137 -15.34 -6.52 23.57
C GLY A 137 -15.27 -6.11 25.05
N ILE A 138 -14.72 -4.96 25.38
CA ILE A 138 -14.60 -4.48 26.76
C ILE A 138 -15.87 -3.72 27.15
N PRO A 139 -16.48 -3.96 28.33
CA PRO A 139 -17.65 -3.22 28.81
C PRO A 139 -17.38 -1.73 28.94
N ASP A 140 -18.34 -0.88 28.53
CA ASP A 140 -18.21 0.59 28.58
C ASP A 140 -18.04 1.11 29.99
N THR A 141 -18.62 0.43 30.98
CA THR A 141 -18.50 0.75 32.40
C THR A 141 -17.07 0.57 32.93
N ILE A 142 -16.24 -0.22 32.27
CA ILE A 142 -14.84 -0.45 32.62
C ILE A 142 -13.94 0.50 31.83
N ILE A 143 -14.12 0.55 30.48
CA ILE A 143 -13.24 1.33 29.62
C ILE A 143 -13.33 2.84 29.90
N ASN A 144 -14.54 3.34 30.26
CA ASN A 144 -14.79 4.76 30.57
C ASN A 144 -14.94 5.05 32.07
N LYS A 145 -14.43 4.17 32.92
CA LYS A 145 -14.51 4.34 34.36
C LYS A 145 -13.74 5.61 34.78
N PRO A 146 -14.36 6.55 35.53
CA PRO A 146 -13.70 7.81 35.91
C PRO A 146 -12.71 7.68 37.09
N SER A 147 -12.73 6.53 37.78
CA SER A 147 -11.81 6.23 38.90
C SER A 147 -10.78 5.17 38.47
N GLU A 148 -9.79 4.95 39.31
CA GLU A 148 -8.81 3.86 39.10
C GLU A 148 -9.51 2.51 38.94
N LEU A 149 -8.95 1.70 38.08
CA LEU A 149 -9.41 0.32 37.83
C LEU A 149 -8.96 -0.60 38.97
N THR A 150 -9.82 -1.48 39.41
CA THR A 150 -9.42 -2.61 40.27
C THR A 150 -8.58 -3.58 39.48
N GLU A 151 -7.84 -4.47 40.13
CA GLU A 151 -7.06 -5.52 39.45
C GLU A 151 -7.94 -6.42 38.56
N ALA A 152 -9.17 -6.74 39.01
CA ALA A 152 -10.10 -7.52 38.21
C ALA A 152 -10.55 -6.77 36.93
N GLU A 153 -10.87 -5.49 37.02
CA GLU A 153 -11.25 -4.66 35.88
C GLU A 153 -10.07 -4.46 34.92
N TYR A 154 -8.86 -4.26 35.46
CA TYR A 154 -7.66 -4.20 34.63
C TYR A 154 -7.37 -5.53 33.95
N GLY A 155 -7.67 -6.67 34.61
CA GLY A 155 -7.63 -8.00 34.02
C GLY A 155 -8.55 -8.12 32.79
N ILE A 156 -9.75 -7.51 32.86
CA ILE A 156 -10.69 -7.48 31.74
C ILE A 156 -10.13 -6.62 30.60
N ILE A 157 -9.55 -5.45 30.89
CA ILE A 157 -8.89 -4.62 29.86
C ILE A 157 -7.79 -5.41 29.13
N LYS A 158 -6.98 -6.19 29.87
CA LYS A 158 -5.91 -7.02 29.30
C LYS A 158 -6.38 -8.11 28.35
N THR A 159 -7.69 -8.35 28.21
CA THR A 159 -8.22 -9.30 27.24
C THR A 159 -8.37 -8.71 25.82
N HIS A 160 -8.31 -7.38 25.64
CA HIS A 160 -8.51 -6.77 24.33
C HIS A 160 -7.51 -7.24 23.25
N PRO A 161 -6.22 -7.56 23.54
CA PRO A 161 -5.30 -8.07 22.54
C PRO A 161 -5.75 -9.42 21.98
N ASP A 162 -6.25 -10.31 22.86
CA ASP A 162 -6.78 -11.61 22.48
C ASP A 162 -8.04 -11.46 21.61
N ILE A 163 -8.99 -10.63 22.06
CA ILE A 163 -10.23 -10.35 21.33
C ILE A 163 -9.90 -9.75 19.95
N GLY A 164 -9.02 -8.74 19.92
CA GLY A 164 -8.59 -8.08 18.68
C GLY A 164 -7.93 -9.04 17.70
N SER A 165 -7.01 -9.87 18.20
CA SER A 165 -6.37 -10.90 17.39
C SER A 165 -7.39 -11.90 16.81
N GLN A 166 -8.39 -12.32 17.58
CA GLN A 166 -9.45 -13.22 17.09
C GLN A 166 -10.29 -12.60 16.00
N ILE A 167 -10.70 -11.33 16.16
CA ILE A 167 -11.46 -10.58 15.14
C ILE A 167 -10.65 -10.50 13.84
N LEU A 168 -9.36 -10.18 13.94
CA LEU A 168 -8.50 -9.90 12.78
C LEU A 168 -7.96 -11.17 12.11
N LYS A 169 -8.05 -12.35 12.72
CA LYS A 169 -7.66 -13.63 12.11
C LYS A 169 -8.41 -13.95 10.81
N SER A 170 -9.59 -13.41 10.63
CA SER A 170 -10.37 -13.56 9.40
C SER A 170 -9.74 -12.86 8.19
N ILE A 171 -8.82 -11.92 8.40
CA ILE A 171 -8.11 -11.18 7.35
C ILE A 171 -6.90 -12.00 6.89
N SER A 172 -7.12 -12.89 5.90
CA SER A 172 -6.09 -13.83 5.43
C SER A 172 -4.97 -13.17 4.63
N THR A 173 -5.23 -12.00 4.03
CA THR A 173 -4.27 -11.28 3.16
C THR A 173 -3.19 -10.52 3.92
N MET A 174 -3.43 -10.22 5.20
CA MET A 174 -2.50 -9.49 6.07
C MET A 174 -2.51 -10.09 7.47
N LYS A 175 -1.88 -11.26 7.63
CA LYS A 175 -1.81 -11.96 8.94
C LYS A 175 -1.13 -11.15 10.03
N GLU A 176 -0.23 -10.26 9.64
CA GLU A 176 0.52 -9.37 10.53
C GLU A 176 -0.38 -8.43 11.34
N ILE A 177 -1.59 -8.12 10.86
CA ILE A 177 -2.54 -7.25 11.57
C ILE A 177 -2.98 -7.92 12.88
N SER A 178 -3.31 -9.22 12.86
CA SER A 178 -3.69 -9.96 14.06
C SER A 178 -2.51 -10.13 15.03
N VAL A 179 -1.29 -10.20 14.50
CA VAL A 179 -0.03 -10.28 15.27
C VAL A 179 0.21 -8.98 16.03
N GLY A 180 0.06 -7.84 15.35
CA GLY A 180 0.18 -6.53 15.99
C GLY A 180 -0.82 -6.34 17.11
N ALA A 181 -2.09 -6.66 16.88
CA ALA A 181 -3.14 -6.57 17.87
C ALA A 181 -2.92 -7.47 19.09
N ARG A 182 -2.36 -8.69 18.90
CA ARG A 182 -2.15 -9.63 20.00
C ARG A 182 -1.02 -9.21 20.94
N TRP A 183 0.11 -8.73 20.38
CA TRP A 183 1.37 -8.65 21.13
C TRP A 183 1.92 -7.22 21.31
N HIS A 184 1.16 -6.15 21.00
CA HIS A 184 1.63 -4.78 21.19
C HIS A 184 1.85 -4.37 22.65
N HIS A 185 1.31 -5.11 23.60
CA HIS A 185 1.54 -4.96 25.04
C HIS A 185 2.58 -5.91 25.63
N GLU A 186 3.27 -6.70 24.80
CA GLU A 186 4.42 -7.44 25.26
C GLU A 186 5.59 -6.49 25.55
N HIS A 187 6.30 -6.77 26.61
CA HIS A 187 7.49 -6.05 27.01
C HIS A 187 8.74 -6.83 26.64
N PHE A 188 9.79 -6.15 26.24
CA PHE A 188 11.02 -6.79 25.74
C PHE A 188 11.68 -7.70 26.77
N ASP A 189 11.51 -7.43 28.08
CA ASP A 189 12.00 -8.24 29.21
C ASP A 189 11.08 -9.42 29.57
N GLY A 190 9.89 -9.54 28.96
CA GLY A 190 8.90 -10.59 29.21
C GLY A 190 7.92 -10.26 30.35
N SER A 191 7.91 -9.04 30.87
CA SER A 191 6.96 -8.60 31.91
C SER A 191 5.59 -8.20 31.35
N GLY A 192 5.43 -8.17 30.01
CA GLY A 192 4.21 -7.78 29.31
C GLY A 192 3.09 -8.83 29.32
N TYR A 193 2.13 -8.66 28.43
CA TYR A 193 0.98 -9.57 28.25
C TYR A 193 0.55 -9.61 26.78
N PRO A 194 -0.20 -10.62 26.30
CA PRO A 194 -0.84 -11.71 27.06
C PRO A 194 0.05 -12.94 27.27
N ASP A 195 1.04 -13.19 26.40
CA ASP A 195 1.77 -14.47 26.34
C ASP A 195 3.14 -14.39 27.05
N LYS A 196 3.55 -13.23 27.56
CA LYS A 196 4.84 -12.95 28.22
C LYS A 196 6.03 -13.31 27.34
N LEU A 197 5.93 -12.98 26.06
CA LEU A 197 7.03 -13.14 25.10
C LEU A 197 8.21 -12.24 25.47
N LYS A 198 9.43 -12.70 25.15
CA LYS A 198 10.65 -11.97 25.52
C LYS A 198 11.57 -11.72 24.32
N GLY A 199 12.15 -10.55 24.27
CA GLY A 199 13.17 -10.21 23.27
C GLY A 199 12.67 -10.34 21.85
N SER A 200 13.40 -11.07 21.01
CA SER A 200 13.07 -11.29 19.60
C SER A 200 11.91 -12.26 19.36
N ASP A 201 11.42 -12.96 20.38
CA ASP A 201 10.21 -13.79 20.26
C ASP A 201 8.97 -12.93 20.07
N ILE A 202 9.02 -11.66 20.51
CA ILE A 202 8.01 -10.65 20.21
C ILE A 202 8.17 -10.25 18.74
N PRO A 203 7.15 -10.43 17.88
CA PRO A 203 7.23 -10.04 16.48
C PRO A 203 7.61 -8.56 16.32
N LYS A 204 8.47 -8.25 15.35
CA LYS A 204 8.96 -6.89 15.07
C LYS A 204 7.83 -5.86 15.00
N ILE A 205 6.74 -6.21 14.33
CA ILE A 205 5.58 -5.33 14.16
C ILE A 205 4.95 -4.95 15.51
N ALA A 206 4.84 -5.88 16.44
CA ALA A 206 4.30 -5.65 17.77
C ALA A 206 5.24 -4.77 18.60
N ARG A 207 6.56 -4.98 18.53
CA ARG A 207 7.57 -4.13 19.18
C ARG A 207 7.52 -2.69 18.67
N ILE A 208 7.32 -2.48 17.36
CA ILE A 208 7.16 -1.14 16.76
C ILE A 208 5.90 -0.47 17.30
N ILE A 209 4.76 -1.19 17.30
CA ILE A 209 3.48 -0.66 17.77
C ILE A 209 3.58 -0.29 19.26
N GLY A 210 4.19 -1.15 20.10
CA GLY A 210 4.33 -0.88 21.54
C GLY A 210 5.09 0.41 21.83
N VAL A 211 6.17 0.71 21.10
CA VAL A 211 6.89 1.99 21.24
C VAL A 211 6.03 3.17 20.79
N ALA A 212 5.35 3.03 19.64
CA ALA A 212 4.51 4.10 19.08
C ALA A 212 3.28 4.39 19.96
N ASP A 213 2.65 3.36 20.52
CA ASP A 213 1.52 3.46 21.44
C ASP A 213 1.94 4.18 22.75
N ALA A 214 3.04 3.75 23.34
CA ALA A 214 3.58 4.41 24.54
C ALA A 214 3.92 5.88 24.28
N TYR A 215 4.49 6.19 23.11
CA TYR A 215 4.76 7.58 22.70
C TYR A 215 3.46 8.39 22.61
N ASP A 216 2.44 7.90 21.91
CA ASP A 216 1.15 8.60 21.81
C ASP A 216 0.49 8.75 23.18
N ALA A 217 0.55 7.73 24.02
CA ALA A 217 0.02 7.78 25.38
C ALA A 217 0.68 8.88 26.23
N MET A 218 1.97 9.13 26.03
CA MET A 218 2.70 10.17 26.76
C MET A 218 2.49 11.57 26.18
N THR A 219 2.27 11.69 24.88
CA THR A 219 2.16 12.96 24.14
C THR A 219 0.71 13.42 23.94
N SER A 220 -0.28 12.65 24.38
CA SER A 220 -1.70 12.98 24.31
C SER A 220 -2.26 13.39 25.67
N ASN A 221 -3.26 14.31 25.66
CA ASN A 221 -4.02 14.64 26.85
C ASN A 221 -4.94 13.46 27.22
N ARG A 222 -4.91 13.06 28.49
CA ARG A 222 -5.84 12.11 29.10
C ARG A 222 -6.71 12.81 30.15
N SER A 223 -7.84 12.25 30.54
CA SER A 223 -8.78 12.84 31.51
C SER A 223 -8.12 13.25 32.81
N TYR A 224 -7.14 12.51 33.28
CA TYR A 224 -6.45 12.65 34.54
C TYR A 224 -5.04 13.25 34.41
N ARG A 225 -4.52 13.47 33.16
CA ARG A 225 -3.16 13.94 32.92
C ARG A 225 -3.04 14.71 31.62
N LYS A 226 -2.39 15.88 31.66
CA LYS A 226 -1.91 16.56 30.45
C LYS A 226 -0.76 15.79 29.82
N TYR A 227 -0.51 16.03 28.52
CA TYR A 227 0.65 15.47 27.83
C TYR A 227 1.96 15.81 28.55
N LEU A 228 2.94 14.94 28.45
CA LEU A 228 4.26 15.15 29.05
C LEU A 228 5.11 16.09 28.18
N PRO A 229 6.01 16.91 28.80
CA PRO A 229 7.02 17.65 28.06
C PRO A 229 7.90 16.69 27.24
N GLN A 230 8.32 17.14 26.05
CA GLN A 230 9.11 16.32 25.12
C GLN A 230 10.36 15.70 25.77
N ALA A 231 11.10 16.49 26.55
CA ALA A 231 12.28 16.00 27.26
C ALA A 231 11.96 14.84 28.22
N LYS A 232 10.78 14.86 28.88
CA LYS A 232 10.34 13.77 29.75
C LYS A 232 9.93 12.53 28.95
N VAL A 233 9.21 12.70 27.84
CA VAL A 233 8.87 11.60 26.93
C VAL A 233 10.12 10.92 26.43
N ARG A 234 11.11 11.72 26.01
CA ARG A 234 12.42 11.21 25.59
C ARG A 234 13.11 10.41 26.68
N GLN A 235 13.12 10.92 27.92
CA GLN A 235 13.76 10.24 29.04
C GLN A 235 13.08 8.92 29.37
N GLU A 236 11.75 8.86 29.38
CA GLU A 236 11.00 7.61 29.59
C GLU A 236 11.37 6.52 28.56
N LEU A 237 11.53 6.90 27.28
CA LEU A 237 11.99 5.96 26.26
C LEU A 237 13.44 5.49 26.49
N VAL A 238 14.33 6.40 26.98
CA VAL A 238 15.71 6.06 27.31
C VAL A 238 15.77 5.08 28.47
N ASP A 239 15.01 5.31 29.54
CA ASP A 239 15.06 4.55 30.77
C ASP A 239 14.45 3.14 30.60
N ASN A 240 13.49 2.99 29.67
CA ASN A 240 12.80 1.72 29.44
C ASN A 240 13.35 0.93 28.24
N ARG A 241 14.52 1.30 27.70
CA ARG A 241 15.22 0.51 26.66
C ARG A 241 15.69 -0.83 27.23
N GLY A 242 15.47 -1.90 26.47
CA GLY A 242 15.84 -3.26 26.86
C GLY A 242 14.95 -3.87 27.93
N THR A 243 14.01 -3.11 28.50
CA THR A 243 13.02 -3.59 29.46
C THR A 243 11.63 -3.60 28.84
N GLN A 244 10.93 -2.48 28.81
CA GLN A 244 9.65 -2.40 28.12
C GLN A 244 9.81 -2.41 26.60
N PHE A 245 10.81 -1.68 26.07
CA PHE A 245 11.00 -1.45 24.64
C PHE A 245 12.23 -2.19 24.08
N ASP A 246 12.10 -2.64 22.84
CA ASP A 246 13.26 -3.01 22.03
C ASP A 246 14.21 -1.82 21.90
N GLU A 247 15.47 -2.02 22.27
CA GLU A 247 16.46 -0.93 22.31
C GLU A 247 16.67 -0.28 20.94
N THR A 248 16.71 -1.07 19.86
CA THR A 248 16.89 -0.54 18.50
C THR A 248 15.71 0.33 18.09
N ILE A 249 14.50 -0.13 18.37
CA ILE A 249 13.26 0.58 18.01
C ILE A 249 13.09 1.84 18.86
N ALA A 250 13.37 1.75 20.17
CA ALA A 250 13.34 2.91 21.05
C ALA A 250 14.37 3.98 20.64
N ASN A 251 15.58 3.60 20.26
CA ASN A 251 16.60 4.53 19.78
C ASN A 251 16.17 5.24 18.49
N ILE A 252 15.46 4.57 17.60
CA ILE A 252 14.88 5.20 16.39
C ILE A 252 13.83 6.23 16.79
N MET A 253 12.92 5.90 17.71
CA MET A 253 11.90 6.87 18.17
C MET A 253 12.55 8.05 18.88
N ILE A 254 13.56 7.84 19.70
CA ILE A 254 14.33 8.92 20.36
C ILE A 254 14.95 9.84 19.30
N LYS A 255 15.54 9.28 18.24
CA LYS A 255 16.08 10.08 17.13
C LYS A 255 15.00 10.92 16.44
N ILE A 256 13.82 10.35 16.19
CA ILE A 256 12.68 11.07 15.61
C ILE A 256 12.26 12.23 16.53
N ILE A 257 12.25 12.02 17.85
CA ILE A 257 11.96 13.08 18.85
C ILE A 257 13.04 14.16 18.83
N ASP A 258 14.31 13.78 18.74
CA ASP A 258 15.43 14.73 18.73
C ASP A 258 15.45 15.59 17.45
N GLU A 259 14.89 15.10 16.34
CA GLU A 259 14.72 15.83 15.09
C GLU A 259 13.49 16.76 15.12
N ASP A 260 12.51 16.54 16.00
CA ASP A 260 11.31 17.37 16.20
C ASP A 260 11.56 18.50 17.21
N THR A 261 12.37 19.49 16.83
CA THR A 261 12.84 20.56 17.71
C THR A 261 11.74 21.43 18.30
N ASP A 262 10.60 21.55 17.60
CA ASP A 262 9.47 22.40 18.00
C ASP A 262 8.32 21.63 18.66
N TYR A 263 8.52 20.34 18.92
CA TYR A 263 7.50 19.42 19.45
C TYR A 263 6.20 19.43 18.64
N GLN A 264 6.32 19.56 17.32
CA GLN A 264 5.18 19.66 16.41
C GLN A 264 4.61 18.30 16.01
N LEU A 265 5.33 17.22 16.29
CA LEU A 265 4.93 15.88 15.87
C LEU A 265 3.52 15.52 16.37
N HIS A 266 3.17 15.93 17.60
CA HIS A 266 1.83 15.71 18.17
C HIS A 266 0.77 16.66 17.57
N GLU A 267 1.14 17.89 17.18
CA GLU A 267 0.24 18.90 16.62
C GLU A 267 -0.03 18.67 15.13
N GLN A 268 0.98 18.31 14.35
CA GLN A 268 0.83 18.04 12.91
C GLN A 268 -0.20 16.94 12.63
N LEU A 269 -0.27 15.92 13.48
CA LEU A 269 -1.25 14.86 13.35
C LEU A 269 -2.67 15.29 13.75
N ASN A 270 -2.81 16.36 14.54
CA ASN A 270 -4.08 16.98 14.84
C ASN A 270 -4.58 17.93 13.73
N SER A 271 -3.66 18.62 13.03
CA SER A 271 -4.01 19.55 11.94
C SER A 271 -4.52 18.85 10.67
N VAL A 272 -4.11 17.61 10.42
CA VAL A 272 -4.65 16.78 9.31
C VAL A 272 -6.16 16.53 9.45
N LYS A 273 -6.71 16.59 10.67
CA LYS A 273 -8.16 16.50 10.90
C LYS A 273 -8.90 17.79 10.62
N GLN A 274 -8.30 18.96 10.87
CA GLN A 274 -8.93 20.25 10.58
C GLN A 274 -8.98 20.54 9.08
N ALA A 275 -7.93 20.19 8.32
CA ALA A 275 -7.89 20.37 6.87
C ALA A 275 -8.88 19.48 6.09
N LYS A 276 -9.39 18.38 6.69
CA LYS A 276 -10.43 17.52 6.11
C LYS A 276 -11.87 17.91 6.52
N ARG A 277 -12.04 18.89 7.42
CA ARG A 277 -13.36 19.39 7.85
C ARG A 277 -13.78 20.69 7.17
N ASN A 278 -12.87 21.34 6.43
CA ASN A 278 -13.11 22.47 5.52
C ASN A 278 -13.07 21.98 4.06
#